data_3e32fb0ccdea4ed25c471649cbbaeeee
#
_entry.id   3e32fb0ccdea4ed25c471649cbbaeeee
#
_cell.length_a   1.000
_cell.length_b   1.000
_cell.length_c   1.000
_cell.angle_alpha   90.00
_cell.angle_beta   90.00
_cell.angle_gamma   90.00
#
_symmetry.space_group_name_H-M   'P 1'
#
loop_
_entity.id
_entity.type
_entity.pdbx_description
1 polymer ?
#
loop_
_entity_poly.entity_id
_entity_poly.type
_entity_poly.pdbx_seq_one_letter_code
_entity_poly.pdbx_strand_id
1 'polypeptide(L)' 'MMRNYEIDIAWSAEDQLFIARVPELPGCMAHGDTRAEALAQAELAIEGWLDAAHKMGRNIPEPRTFSARTAV' A
#
# COMPACT_ATOMS: atom_id res chain seq x y z
N MET A 1 -14.21 -0.26 7.47
CA MET A 1 -13.43 -0.97 6.46
C MET A 1 -11.96 -1.00 6.84
N MET A 2 -11.36 -2.17 6.74
CA MET A 2 -9.95 -2.32 7.14
C MET A 2 -9.03 -1.93 6.00
N ARG A 3 -8.12 -1.01 6.28
CA ARG A 3 -7.13 -0.58 5.30
C ARG A 3 -5.74 -0.61 5.90
N ASN A 4 -5.52 -1.55 6.79
CA ASN A 4 -4.26 -1.62 7.52
C ASN A 4 -3.23 -2.44 6.75
N TYR A 5 -3.18 -2.23 5.44
CA TYR A 5 -2.21 -2.92 4.60
C TYR A 5 -0.83 -2.35 4.81
N GLU A 6 0.16 -3.21 4.64
CA GLU A 6 1.54 -2.78 4.73
C GLU A 6 1.86 -1.86 3.56
N ILE A 7 2.58 -0.77 3.85
CA ILE A 7 3.03 0.16 2.81
C ILE A 7 4.53 0.28 2.94
N ASP A 8 5.24 -0.11 1.90
CA ASP A 8 6.70 -0.01 1.85
C ASP A 8 7.08 1.22 1.05
N ILE A 9 7.84 2.12 1.66
CA ILE A 9 8.24 3.36 1.01
C ILE A 9 9.75 3.42 0.92
N ALA A 10 10.25 3.67 -0.29
CA ALA A 10 11.69 3.74 -0.51
C ALA A 10 11.99 4.82 -1.54
N TRP A 11 13.20 5.35 -1.47
CA TRP A 11 13.67 6.36 -2.42
C TRP A 11 14.04 5.67 -3.73
N SER A 12 13.59 6.25 -4.84
CA SER A 12 13.96 5.79 -6.17
C SER A 12 14.96 6.79 -6.75
N ALA A 13 16.21 6.38 -6.84
CA ALA A 13 17.24 7.24 -7.40
C ALA A 13 17.00 7.51 -8.88
N GLU A 14 16.45 6.52 -9.57
CA GLU A 14 16.14 6.66 -10.99
C GLU A 14 15.10 7.73 -11.23
N ASP A 15 14.05 7.72 -10.44
CA ASP A 15 12.91 8.58 -10.63
C ASP A 15 12.98 9.87 -9.81
N GLN A 16 13.95 9.94 -8.90
CA GLN A 16 14.14 11.10 -8.04
C GLN A 16 12.89 11.41 -7.22
N LEU A 17 12.29 10.35 -6.67
CA LEU A 17 11.11 10.49 -5.82
C LEU A 17 10.96 9.24 -4.96
N PHE A 18 10.02 9.28 -4.03
CA PHE A 18 9.71 8.12 -3.20
C PHE A 18 8.65 7.27 -3.87
N ILE A 19 8.88 5.96 -3.82
CA ILE A 19 7.91 4.98 -4.33
C ILE A 19 7.31 4.28 -3.14
N ALA A 20 5.99 4.14 -3.15
CA ALA A 20 5.26 3.38 -2.14
C ALA A 20 4.64 2.16 -2.81
N ARG A 21 4.79 1.00 -2.17
CA ARG A 21 4.20 -0.24 -2.67
C ARG A 21 3.39 -0.87 -1.58
N VAL A 22 2.30 -1.52 -1.98
CA VAL A 22 1.45 -2.27 -1.07
C VAL A 22 1.57 -3.75 -1.46
N PRO A 23 2.45 -4.50 -0.78
CA PRO A 23 2.78 -5.86 -1.23
C PRO A 23 1.60 -6.81 -1.28
N GLU A 24 0.63 -6.65 -0.39
CA GLU A 24 -0.52 -7.55 -0.36
C GLU A 24 -1.51 -7.30 -1.49
N LEU A 25 -1.45 -6.13 -2.12
CA LEU A 25 -2.37 -5.77 -3.19
C LEU A 25 -1.59 -5.68 -4.49
N PRO A 26 -1.64 -6.72 -5.33
CA PRO A 26 -0.80 -6.77 -6.53
C PRO A 26 -1.02 -5.55 -7.42
N GLY A 27 0.08 -4.92 -7.79
CA GLY A 27 0.04 -3.75 -8.66
C GLY A 27 -0.31 -2.46 -7.97
N CYS A 28 -0.55 -2.46 -6.67
CA CYS A 28 -0.90 -1.24 -5.94
C CYS A 28 0.36 -0.47 -5.57
N MET A 29 0.58 0.64 -6.25
CA MET A 29 1.77 1.46 -6.07
C MET A 29 1.41 2.93 -6.16
N ALA A 30 2.28 3.76 -5.59
CA ALA A 30 2.11 5.20 -5.63
C ALA A 30 3.48 5.87 -5.51
N HIS A 31 3.52 7.17 -5.62
CA HIS A 31 4.77 7.89 -5.48
C HIS A 31 4.50 9.29 -4.94
N GLY A 32 5.57 9.93 -4.50
CA GLY A 32 5.49 11.31 -4.02
C GLY A 32 6.88 11.89 -3.86
N ASP A 33 6.94 13.21 -3.75
CA ASP A 33 8.22 13.91 -3.59
C ASP A 33 8.76 13.74 -2.17
N THR A 34 7.90 13.43 -1.23
CA THR A 34 8.29 13.16 0.15
C THR A 34 7.68 11.84 0.59
N ARG A 35 8.21 11.29 1.70
CA ARG A 35 7.61 10.09 2.28
C ARG A 35 6.15 10.30 2.64
N ALA A 36 5.84 11.45 3.21
CA ALA A 36 4.46 11.75 3.60
C ALA A 36 3.54 11.79 2.38
N GLU A 37 4.01 12.37 1.30
CA GLU A 37 3.24 12.42 0.05
C GLU A 37 3.03 11.02 -0.52
N ALA A 38 4.10 10.23 -0.56
CA ALA A 38 4.00 8.87 -1.08
C ALA A 38 3.02 8.05 -0.26
N LEU A 39 3.05 8.23 1.06
CA LEU A 39 2.11 7.54 1.94
C LEU A 39 0.67 7.95 1.64
N ALA A 40 0.41 9.23 1.53
CA ALA A 40 -0.93 9.72 1.25
C ALA A 40 -1.45 9.19 -0.09
N GLN A 41 -0.58 9.19 -1.10
CA GLN A 41 -0.96 8.66 -2.41
C GLN A 41 -1.20 7.15 -2.37
N ALA A 42 -0.40 6.44 -1.57
CA ALA A 42 -0.59 5.00 -1.43
C ALA A 42 -1.93 4.68 -0.78
N GLU A 43 -2.35 5.47 0.18
CA GLU A 43 -3.62 5.26 0.84
C GLU A 43 -4.79 5.45 -0.13
N LEU A 44 -4.67 6.44 -1.01
CA LEU A 44 -5.66 6.62 -2.06
C LEU A 44 -5.64 5.47 -3.06
N ALA A 45 -4.45 4.98 -3.39
CA ALA A 45 -4.31 3.85 -4.30
C ALA A 45 -4.95 2.59 -3.72
N ILE A 46 -4.80 2.38 -2.41
CA ILE A 46 -5.44 1.25 -1.75
C ILE A 46 -6.96 1.35 -1.89
N GLU A 47 -7.53 2.52 -1.67
CA GLU A 47 -8.96 2.70 -1.80
C GLU A 47 -9.44 2.37 -3.21
N GLY A 48 -8.73 2.87 -4.21
CA GLY A 48 -9.07 2.59 -5.60
C GLY A 48 -8.95 1.12 -5.93
N TRP A 49 -7.88 0.47 -5.43
CA TRP A 49 -7.67 -0.95 -5.67
C TRP A 49 -8.78 -1.80 -5.06
N LEU A 50 -9.15 -1.48 -3.80
CA LEU A 50 -10.19 -2.22 -3.12
C LEU A 50 -11.54 -2.02 -3.79
N ASP A 51 -11.83 -0.81 -4.21
CA ASP A 51 -13.08 -0.51 -4.90
C ASP A 51 -13.18 -1.29 -6.21
N ALA A 52 -12.10 -1.29 -6.98
CA ALA A 52 -12.07 -2.02 -8.25
C ALA A 52 -12.21 -3.52 -8.02
N ALA A 53 -11.50 -4.06 -7.03
CA ALA A 53 -11.55 -5.48 -6.73
C ALA A 53 -12.96 -5.89 -6.31
N HIS A 54 -13.60 -5.07 -5.51
CA HIS A 54 -14.96 -5.35 -5.07
C HIS A 54 -15.93 -5.38 -6.24
N LYS A 55 -15.81 -4.41 -7.12
CA LYS A 55 -16.69 -4.34 -8.30
C LYS A 55 -16.49 -5.49 -9.25
N MET A 56 -15.27 -6.00 -9.31
CA MET A 56 -14.94 -7.11 -10.21
C MET A 56 -15.13 -8.47 -9.56
N GLY A 57 -15.53 -8.51 -8.29
CA GLY A 57 -15.72 -9.76 -7.58
C GLY A 57 -14.44 -10.48 -7.28
N ARG A 58 -13.32 -9.79 -7.23
CA ARG A 58 -12.03 -10.41 -6.94
C ARG A 58 -11.87 -10.61 -5.44
N ASN A 59 -11.05 -11.58 -5.08
CA ASN A 59 -10.68 -11.78 -3.69
C ASN A 59 -9.86 -10.60 -3.20
N ILE A 60 -10.21 -10.13 -2.01
CA ILE A 60 -9.49 -9.02 -1.38
C ILE A 60 -8.63 -9.61 -0.27
N PRO A 61 -7.30 -9.55 -0.40
CA PRO A 61 -6.42 -10.09 0.65
C PRO A 61 -6.60 -9.32 1.94
N GLU A 62 -6.44 -10.03 3.05
CA GLU A 62 -6.49 -9.38 4.35
C GLU A 62 -5.15 -8.75 4.66
N PRO A 63 -5.14 -7.62 5.35
CA PRO A 63 -3.88 -6.98 5.72
C PRO A 63 -3.07 -7.86 6.65
N ARG A 64 -1.77 -7.90 6.42
CA ARG A 64 -0.86 -8.54 7.35
C ARG A 64 -0.55 -7.57 8.47
N THR A 65 -0.47 -8.07 9.69
CA THR A 65 -0.21 -7.22 10.83
C THR A 65 0.93 -7.78 11.64
N PHE A 66 1.57 -6.91 12.37
CA PHE A 66 2.55 -7.35 13.36
C PHE A 66 1.84 -8.09 14.48
N SER A 67 2.50 -9.13 14.97
CA SER A 67 2.02 -9.82 16.14
C SER A 67 3.00 -9.59 17.27
N ALA A 68 2.57 -8.84 18.27
CA ALA A 68 3.42 -8.53 19.41
C ALA A 68 3.86 -9.79 20.13
N ARG A 69 3.06 -10.83 20.08
CA ARG A 69 3.41 -12.08 20.73
C ARG A 69 4.57 -12.78 20.08
N THR A 70 4.61 -12.74 18.74
CA THR A 70 5.68 -13.40 18.03
C THR A 70 6.95 -12.59 18.01
N ALA A 71 6.87 -11.34 18.37
CA ALA A 71 8.03 -10.47 18.43
C ALA A 71 8.91 -10.71 19.65
N VAL A 72 8.45 -11.49 20.58
CA VAL A 72 9.16 -11.73 21.83
C VAL A 72 10.23 -12.78 21.67
#